data_03293f9f0c2cdd8a26354d5272d38683
#
_entry.id   03293f9f0c2cdd8a26354d5272d38683
#
_cell.length_a   1.000
_cell.length_b   1.000
_cell.length_c   1.000
_cell.angle_alpha   90.00
_cell.angle_beta   90.00
_cell.angle_gamma   90.00
#
_symmetry.space_group_name_H-M   'P 1'
#
loop_
_entity.id
_entity.type
_entity.pdbx_description
1 polymer ?
#
loop_
_entity_poly.entity_id
_entity_poly.type
_entity_poly.pdbx_seq_one_letter_code
_entity_poly.pdbx_strand_id
1 'polypeptide(L)'
;MLGTYFYHEIIRKTIISFGTLFNNINIKHKKSDGTILDDIKVGLSYGPQQKYLAKIQEQANLTKAVAITLPRMSFEMNSIQYDPSRKTGVTQTFKAADGTKMKKVYMPVPYNIGFELSIFSKLNDDALQIIEQIMPYFQPSFTLTVDLVSAIGEKRDIPVVLDNISFQDDYEGKIGRAHV
;
A
#
# COMPACT_ATOMS: atom_id res chain seq x y z
N MET A 1 -1.56 15.69 -29.79
CA MET A 1 -0.79 14.71 -29.01
C MET A 1 -1.64 14.00 -27.95
N LEU A 2 -2.67 14.61 -27.42
CA LEU A 2 -3.67 13.95 -26.58
C LEU A 2 -4.71 13.31 -27.52
N GLY A 3 -4.64 12.04 -27.76
CA GLY A 3 -5.57 11.34 -28.66
C GLY A 3 -5.06 10.00 -29.14
N THR A 4 -3.78 9.72 -28.98
CA THR A 4 -3.26 8.38 -29.22
C THR A 4 -3.41 7.57 -27.94
N TYR A 5 -4.19 6.52 -27.98
CA TYR A 5 -4.34 5.61 -26.84
C TYR A 5 -3.03 4.88 -26.56
N PHE A 6 -2.53 5.00 -25.33
CA PHE A 6 -1.47 4.16 -24.80
C PHE A 6 -1.73 3.89 -23.30
N TYR A 7 -1.53 2.66 -22.87
CA TYR A 7 -1.74 2.27 -21.50
C TYR A 7 -0.79 1.15 -21.11
N HIS A 8 0.16 1.45 -20.22
CA HIS A 8 1.19 0.51 -19.75
C HIS A 8 0.90 -0.04 -18.35
N GLU A 9 -0.25 0.29 -17.77
CA GLU A 9 -0.68 -0.13 -16.44
C GLU A 9 0.29 0.24 -15.29
N ILE A 10 1.13 1.25 -15.48
CA ILE A 10 2.19 1.59 -14.52
C ILE A 10 1.61 1.89 -13.13
N ILE A 11 0.62 2.76 -13.05
CA ILE A 11 -0.03 3.13 -11.78
C ILE A 11 -0.68 1.89 -11.14
N ARG A 12 -1.40 1.09 -11.93
CA ARG A 12 -2.02 -0.15 -11.44
C ARG A 12 -1.00 -1.12 -10.87
N LYS A 13 0.10 -1.34 -11.57
CA LYS A 13 1.20 -2.20 -11.11
C LYS A 13 1.83 -1.67 -9.83
N THR A 14 2.03 -0.35 -9.72
CA THR A 14 2.55 0.28 -8.51
C THR A 14 1.62 0.05 -7.32
N ILE A 15 0.29 0.23 -7.49
CA ILE A 15 -0.70 -0.04 -6.44
C ILE A 15 -0.66 -1.51 -6.01
N ILE A 16 -0.62 -2.45 -6.95
CA ILE A 16 -0.56 -3.89 -6.64
C ILE A 16 0.73 -4.21 -5.89
N SER A 17 1.87 -3.69 -6.37
CA SER A 17 3.17 -3.92 -5.74
C SER A 17 3.22 -3.35 -4.33
N PHE A 18 2.67 -2.15 -4.09
CA PHE A 18 2.54 -1.58 -2.76
C PHE A 18 1.70 -2.49 -1.84
N GLY A 19 0.56 -2.98 -2.30
CA GLY A 19 -0.26 -3.91 -1.53
C GLY A 19 0.44 -5.22 -1.18
N THR A 20 1.34 -5.72 -2.02
CA THR A 20 2.08 -6.96 -1.73
C THR A 20 3.03 -6.84 -0.54
N LEU A 21 3.52 -5.62 -0.22
CA LEU A 21 4.40 -5.39 0.93
C LEU A 21 3.74 -5.78 2.25
N PHE A 22 2.44 -5.57 2.38
CA PHE A 22 1.69 -5.72 3.63
C PHE A 22 0.79 -6.97 3.68
N ASN A 23 0.84 -7.82 2.66
CA ASN A 23 -0.12 -8.93 2.52
C ASN A 23 0.12 -10.12 3.46
N ASN A 24 1.26 -10.19 4.14
CA ASN A 24 1.65 -11.34 4.95
C ASN A 24 1.84 -10.99 6.45
N ILE A 25 1.13 -10.00 6.93
CA ILE A 25 1.19 -9.61 8.34
C ILE A 25 0.26 -10.51 9.13
N ASN A 26 0.79 -11.11 10.20
CA ASN A 26 0.06 -11.94 11.16
C ASN A 26 0.20 -11.36 12.55
N ILE A 27 -0.85 -11.46 13.36
CA ILE A 27 -0.81 -11.17 14.79
C ILE A 27 -0.95 -12.44 15.61
N LYS A 28 -0.37 -12.45 16.80
CA LYS A 28 -0.40 -13.60 17.70
C LYS A 28 -0.89 -13.20 19.07
N HIS A 29 -1.96 -13.83 19.52
CA HIS A 29 -2.40 -13.72 20.90
C HIS A 29 -1.70 -14.78 21.74
N LYS A 30 -1.12 -14.37 22.88
CA LYS A 30 -0.42 -15.26 23.82
C LYS A 30 -1.16 -15.31 25.14
N LYS A 31 -1.17 -16.47 25.79
CA LYS A 31 -1.58 -16.62 27.18
C LYS A 31 -0.49 -16.06 28.12
N SER A 32 -0.83 -15.93 29.41
CA SER A 32 0.12 -15.51 30.45
C SER A 32 1.32 -16.46 30.63
N ASP A 33 1.18 -17.71 30.17
CA ASP A 33 2.24 -18.72 30.18
C ASP A 33 3.14 -18.67 28.92
N GLY A 34 2.89 -17.74 27.99
CA GLY A 34 3.64 -17.56 26.75
C GLY A 34 3.21 -18.48 25.60
N THR A 35 2.25 -19.38 25.82
CA THR A 35 1.72 -20.23 24.73
C THR A 35 0.88 -19.41 23.77
N ILE A 36 1.02 -19.68 22.45
CA ILE A 36 0.24 -19.03 21.41
C ILE A 36 -1.19 -19.58 21.46
N LEU A 37 -2.17 -18.69 21.63
CA LEU A 37 -3.58 -19.00 21.62
C LEU A 37 -4.14 -19.00 20.20
N ASP A 38 -3.87 -17.90 19.48
CA ASP A 38 -4.35 -17.68 18.11
C ASP A 38 -3.24 -17.06 17.24
N ASP A 39 -3.21 -17.46 15.96
CA ASP A 39 -2.40 -16.86 14.91
C ASP A 39 -3.37 -16.35 13.82
N ILE A 40 -3.53 -15.05 13.73
CA ILE A 40 -4.54 -14.43 12.88
C ILE A 40 -3.84 -13.67 11.76
N LYS A 41 -4.11 -14.07 10.51
CA LYS A 41 -3.67 -13.31 9.34
C LYS A 41 -4.49 -12.04 9.19
N VAL A 42 -3.82 -10.90 9.12
CA VAL A 42 -4.46 -9.59 8.93
C VAL A 42 -4.89 -9.42 7.49
N GLY A 43 -6.18 -9.23 7.27
CA GLY A 43 -6.74 -9.03 5.93
C GLY A 43 -6.36 -7.66 5.37
N LEU A 44 -5.88 -7.60 4.12
CA LEU A 44 -5.56 -6.36 3.40
C LEU A 44 -6.53 -6.14 2.24
N SER A 45 -6.96 -4.91 2.03
CA SER A 45 -7.83 -4.55 0.89
C SER A 45 -7.50 -3.17 0.35
N TYR A 46 -7.66 -2.98 -0.97
CA TYR A 46 -7.60 -1.66 -1.57
C TYR A 46 -8.94 -0.95 -1.45
N GLY A 47 -8.93 0.26 -0.91
CA GLY A 47 -10.10 1.11 -0.82
C GLY A 47 -10.01 2.13 0.31
N PRO A 48 -10.82 3.20 0.23
CA PRO A 48 -10.81 4.28 1.20
C PRO A 48 -11.23 3.81 2.59
N GLN A 49 -10.60 4.38 3.60
CA GLN A 49 -10.88 4.15 5.02
C GLN A 49 -12.38 4.22 5.32
N GLN A 50 -13.05 5.27 4.83
CA GLN A 50 -14.47 5.52 5.08
C GLN A 50 -15.39 4.36 4.66
N LYS A 51 -15.04 3.66 3.58
CA LYS A 51 -15.79 2.49 3.10
C LYS A 51 -15.79 1.36 4.13
N TYR A 52 -14.67 1.16 4.81
CA TYR A 52 -14.54 0.10 5.82
C TYR A 52 -15.19 0.51 7.13
N LEU A 53 -15.10 1.80 7.50
CA LEU A 53 -15.80 2.34 8.65
C LEU A 53 -17.31 2.21 8.52
N ALA A 54 -17.86 2.61 7.38
CA ALA A 54 -19.29 2.45 7.12
C ALA A 54 -19.73 0.99 7.25
N LYS A 55 -18.96 0.06 6.70
CA LYS A 55 -19.26 -1.37 6.83
C LYS A 55 -19.18 -1.89 8.26
N ILE A 56 -18.25 -1.38 9.07
CA ILE A 56 -18.12 -1.76 10.48
C ILE A 56 -19.30 -1.20 11.28
N GLN A 57 -19.73 0.04 10.99
CA GLN A 57 -20.90 0.66 11.61
C GLN A 57 -22.21 -0.03 11.21
N GLU A 58 -22.35 -0.44 9.95
CA GLU A 58 -23.51 -1.23 9.50
C GLU A 58 -23.63 -2.59 10.20
N GLN A 59 -22.50 -3.20 10.57
CA GLN A 59 -22.50 -4.45 11.35
C GLN A 59 -23.02 -4.29 12.78
N ALA A 60 -22.94 -3.10 13.35
CA ALA A 60 -23.54 -2.81 14.66
C ALA A 60 -25.08 -2.92 14.61
N ASN A 61 -25.69 -2.77 13.45
CA ASN A 61 -27.11 -3.00 13.20
C ASN A 61 -27.33 -4.46 12.76
N LEU A 62 -27.67 -5.31 13.68
CA LEU A 62 -27.84 -6.78 13.67
C LEU A 62 -28.63 -7.42 12.50
N THR A 63 -29.02 -6.71 11.46
CA THR A 63 -29.91 -7.19 10.41
C THR A 63 -29.23 -7.67 9.12
N LYS A 64 -27.93 -7.44 8.93
CA LYS A 64 -27.19 -7.95 7.77
C LYS A 64 -25.81 -8.44 8.18
N ALA A 65 -25.65 -9.75 8.20
CA ALA A 65 -24.37 -10.43 8.48
C ALA A 65 -23.37 -10.27 7.33
N VAL A 66 -22.78 -9.09 7.16
CA VAL A 66 -21.56 -8.93 6.35
C VAL A 66 -20.39 -8.90 7.32
N ALA A 67 -19.87 -10.08 7.68
CA ALA A 67 -18.83 -10.21 8.66
C ALA A 67 -17.49 -9.64 8.14
N ILE A 68 -17.12 -8.44 8.62
CA ILE A 68 -15.75 -7.97 8.53
C ILE A 68 -15.02 -8.44 9.77
N THR A 69 -14.03 -9.31 9.59
CA THR A 69 -13.14 -9.71 10.67
C THR A 69 -12.12 -8.61 10.95
N LEU A 70 -11.94 -8.26 12.21
CA LEU A 70 -10.86 -7.41 12.72
C LEU A 70 -9.81 -8.32 13.38
N PRO A 71 -8.53 -7.95 13.33
CA PRO A 71 -7.94 -6.77 12.72
C PRO A 71 -7.89 -6.83 11.19
N ARG A 72 -7.89 -5.65 10.56
CA ARG A 72 -7.87 -5.52 9.11
C ARG A 72 -7.11 -4.26 8.70
N MET A 73 -6.51 -4.32 7.51
CA MET A 73 -5.88 -3.19 6.88
C MET A 73 -6.58 -2.80 5.58
N SER A 74 -6.60 -1.52 5.29
CA SER A 74 -6.95 -0.99 3.98
C SER A 74 -5.90 0.00 3.52
N PHE A 75 -5.71 0.11 2.22
CA PHE A 75 -4.83 1.14 1.67
C PHE A 75 -5.47 1.79 0.46
N GLU A 76 -5.13 3.06 0.25
CA GLU A 76 -5.56 3.82 -0.91
C GLU A 76 -4.47 4.74 -1.42
N MET A 77 -4.53 5.08 -2.69
CA MET A 77 -3.70 6.11 -3.28
C MET A 77 -4.39 7.46 -3.08
N ASN A 78 -3.75 8.38 -2.36
CA ASN A 78 -4.34 9.68 -2.00
C ASN A 78 -3.79 10.84 -2.83
N SER A 79 -2.59 10.73 -3.41
CA SER A 79 -1.99 11.82 -4.18
C SER A 79 -1.05 11.34 -5.28
N ILE A 80 -0.93 12.16 -6.33
CA ILE A 80 0.10 12.05 -7.36
C ILE A 80 0.68 13.44 -7.58
N GLN A 81 1.97 13.64 -7.31
CA GLN A 81 2.64 14.92 -7.40
C GLN A 81 3.87 14.84 -8.31
N TYR A 82 4.02 15.80 -9.22
CA TYR A 82 5.20 15.92 -10.06
C TYR A 82 6.42 16.32 -9.23
N ASP A 83 7.55 15.66 -9.44
CA ASP A 83 8.80 15.97 -8.76
C ASP A 83 9.74 16.77 -9.68
N PRO A 84 9.83 18.10 -9.51
CA PRO A 84 10.69 18.93 -10.34
C PRO A 84 12.19 18.73 -10.07
N SER A 85 12.56 18.19 -8.90
CA SER A 85 13.96 17.97 -8.53
C SER A 85 14.61 16.86 -9.36
N ARG A 86 13.83 15.89 -9.79
CA ARG A 86 14.25 14.74 -10.61
C ARG A 86 13.91 14.90 -12.09
N LYS A 87 13.63 16.13 -12.54
CA LYS A 87 13.28 16.43 -13.93
C LYS A 87 14.37 15.97 -14.90
N THR A 88 13.98 15.18 -15.88
CA THR A 88 14.81 14.79 -17.02
C THR A 88 14.45 15.63 -18.25
N GLY A 89 15.39 15.81 -19.17
CA GLY A 89 15.12 16.54 -20.42
C GLY A 89 14.09 15.82 -21.27
N VAL A 90 13.14 16.54 -21.85
CA VAL A 90 12.04 16.00 -22.66
C VAL A 90 12.54 15.23 -23.89
N THR A 91 13.73 15.59 -24.37
CA THR A 91 14.37 14.96 -25.54
C THR A 91 15.25 13.76 -25.18
N GLN A 92 15.49 13.51 -23.91
CA GLN A 92 16.31 12.40 -23.47
C GLN A 92 15.60 11.07 -23.73
N THR A 93 16.33 10.18 -24.38
CA THR A 93 15.84 8.86 -24.72
C THR A 93 16.93 7.84 -24.43
N PHE A 94 16.53 6.63 -24.07
CA PHE A 94 17.44 5.50 -24.02
C PHE A 94 17.04 4.46 -25.07
N LYS A 95 18.02 3.67 -25.50
CA LYS A 95 17.81 2.59 -26.45
C LYS A 95 17.63 1.28 -25.67
N ALA A 96 16.50 0.64 -25.84
CA ALA A 96 16.27 -0.70 -25.31
C ALA A 96 16.39 -1.70 -26.45
N ALA A 97 17.10 -2.80 -26.21
CA ALA A 97 17.20 -3.91 -27.15
C ALA A 97 16.11 -4.94 -26.82
N ASP A 98 15.33 -5.31 -27.83
CA ASP A 98 14.37 -6.41 -27.76
C ASP A 98 14.78 -7.43 -28.83
N GLY A 99 15.65 -8.38 -28.42
CA GLY A 99 16.25 -9.33 -29.34
C GLY A 99 16.98 -8.66 -30.50
N THR A 100 16.42 -8.75 -31.72
CA THR A 100 17.00 -8.21 -32.96
C THR A 100 16.59 -6.75 -33.26
N LYS A 101 15.71 -6.16 -32.47
CA LYS A 101 15.18 -4.81 -32.75
C LYS A 101 15.54 -3.83 -31.65
N MET A 102 16.07 -2.67 -32.05
CA MET A 102 16.28 -1.53 -31.15
C MET A 102 14.99 -0.73 -31.02
N LYS A 103 14.50 -0.53 -29.80
CA LYS A 103 13.40 0.37 -29.48
C LYS A 103 13.93 1.62 -28.80
N LYS A 104 13.49 2.79 -29.27
CA LYS A 104 13.75 4.07 -28.64
C LYS A 104 12.68 4.36 -27.61
N VAL A 105 13.07 4.57 -26.36
CA VAL A 105 12.17 4.85 -25.26
C VAL A 105 12.50 6.20 -24.66
N TYR A 106 11.49 7.02 -24.41
CA TYR A 106 11.66 8.29 -23.72
C TYR A 106 11.91 8.07 -22.23
N MET A 107 12.68 8.96 -21.63
CA MET A 107 12.91 8.94 -20.19
C MET A 107 11.59 9.12 -19.44
N PRO A 108 11.34 8.36 -18.38
CA PRO A 108 10.12 8.48 -17.61
C PRO A 108 10.05 9.81 -16.87
N VAL A 109 8.84 10.31 -16.74
CA VAL A 109 8.54 11.53 -15.98
C VAL A 109 8.47 11.19 -14.49
N PRO A 110 9.19 11.92 -13.59
CA PRO A 110 9.19 11.61 -12.18
C PRO A 110 7.92 12.12 -11.48
N TYR A 111 7.22 11.23 -10.81
CA TYR A 111 6.08 11.53 -9.94
C TYR A 111 6.25 10.86 -8.59
N ASN A 112 5.87 11.56 -7.54
CA ASN A 112 5.69 11.00 -6.22
C ASN A 112 4.22 10.58 -6.08
N ILE A 113 3.99 9.35 -5.63
CA ILE A 113 2.65 8.79 -5.41
C ILE A 113 2.50 8.60 -3.91
N GLY A 114 1.51 9.28 -3.31
CA GLY A 114 1.17 9.11 -1.90
C GLY A 114 0.19 7.96 -1.72
N PHE A 115 0.48 7.13 -0.72
CA PHE A 115 -0.38 6.07 -0.25
C PHE A 115 -0.72 6.29 1.22
N GLU A 116 -1.90 5.91 1.60
CA GLU A 116 -2.35 5.87 2.99
C GLU A 116 -2.72 4.43 3.33
N LEU A 117 -2.11 3.90 4.39
CA LEU A 117 -2.40 2.57 4.94
C LEU A 117 -3.15 2.76 6.25
N SER A 118 -4.39 2.30 6.33
CA SER A 118 -5.22 2.35 7.52
C SER A 118 -5.31 0.97 8.18
N ILE A 119 -5.07 0.94 9.47
CA ILE A 119 -5.14 -0.27 10.30
C ILE A 119 -6.38 -0.15 11.19
N PHE A 120 -7.24 -1.15 11.16
CA PHE A 120 -8.44 -1.23 12.00
C PHE A 120 -8.29 -2.41 12.95
N SER A 121 -8.35 -2.14 14.24
CA SER A 121 -8.31 -3.18 15.28
C SER A 121 -9.33 -2.90 16.36
N LYS A 122 -9.72 -3.94 17.07
CA LYS A 122 -10.56 -3.83 18.27
C LYS A 122 -9.70 -3.61 19.51
N LEU A 123 -8.53 -4.23 19.54
CA LEU A 123 -7.56 -4.13 20.62
C LEU A 123 -6.39 -3.26 20.16
N ASN A 124 -5.94 -2.36 21.03
CA ASN A 124 -4.78 -1.52 20.72
C ASN A 124 -3.49 -2.35 20.57
N ASP A 125 -3.36 -3.42 21.32
CA ASP A 125 -2.23 -4.35 21.23
C ASP A 125 -2.09 -4.98 19.83
N ASP A 126 -3.20 -5.31 19.17
CA ASP A 126 -3.20 -5.83 17.81
C ASP A 126 -2.67 -4.80 16.80
N ALA A 127 -3.05 -3.53 16.97
CA ALA A 127 -2.55 -2.45 16.12
C ALA A 127 -1.06 -2.24 16.31
N LEU A 128 -0.58 -2.27 17.56
CA LEU A 128 0.84 -2.14 17.87
C LEU A 128 1.66 -3.30 17.29
N GLN A 129 1.18 -4.54 17.39
CA GLN A 129 1.84 -5.69 16.77
C GLN A 129 1.97 -5.55 15.25
N ILE A 130 0.97 -4.99 14.58
CA ILE A 130 1.02 -4.74 13.13
C ILE A 130 2.07 -3.67 12.81
N ILE A 131 2.06 -2.55 13.54
CA ILE A 131 2.98 -1.43 13.32
C ILE A 131 4.42 -1.85 13.57
N GLU A 132 4.69 -2.58 14.65
CA GLU A 132 6.03 -3.10 14.97
C GLU A 132 6.58 -4.05 13.91
N GLN A 133 5.73 -4.70 13.12
CA GLN A 133 6.16 -5.51 11.99
C GLN A 133 6.47 -4.68 10.73
N ILE A 134 5.85 -3.49 10.59
CA ILE A 134 6.03 -2.61 9.43
C ILE A 134 7.26 -1.72 9.58
N MET A 135 7.40 -1.05 10.73
CA MET A 135 8.41 -0.01 10.96
C MET A 135 9.85 -0.42 10.65
N PRO A 136 10.34 -1.62 11.01
CA PRO A 136 11.74 -1.98 10.80
C PRO A 136 12.19 -2.03 9.35
N TYR A 137 11.25 -2.17 8.41
CA TYR A 137 11.56 -2.21 6.98
C TYR A 137 11.84 -0.82 6.39
N PHE A 138 11.45 0.26 7.08
CA PHE A 138 11.61 1.64 6.61
C PHE A 138 12.79 2.34 7.30
N GLN A 139 14.03 2.14 6.79
CA GLN A 139 15.27 2.74 7.31
C GLN A 139 16.07 3.44 6.19
N PRO A 140 15.82 4.64 5.84
CA PRO A 140 14.57 5.43 5.84
C PRO A 140 13.60 5.00 4.73
N SER A 141 14.03 4.14 3.79
CA SER A 141 13.22 3.72 2.65
C SER A 141 13.29 2.21 2.41
N PHE A 142 12.20 1.66 1.96
CA PHE A 142 12.13 0.31 1.42
C PHE A 142 12.15 0.38 -0.11
N THR A 143 12.98 -0.44 -0.76
CA THR A 143 13.06 -0.45 -2.22
C THR A 143 12.12 -1.50 -2.81
N LEU A 144 11.22 -1.04 -3.67
CA LEU A 144 10.25 -1.86 -4.37
C LEU A 144 10.59 -1.93 -5.86
N THR A 145 10.86 -3.11 -6.38
CA THR A 145 11.10 -3.30 -7.82
C THR A 145 9.78 -3.46 -8.57
N VAL A 146 9.49 -2.54 -9.48
CA VAL A 146 8.27 -2.55 -10.30
C VAL A 146 8.64 -2.75 -11.78
N ASP A 147 7.93 -3.66 -12.44
CA ASP A 147 8.01 -3.85 -13.89
C ASP A 147 7.21 -2.78 -14.62
N LEU A 148 7.89 -1.70 -15.04
CA LEU A 148 7.23 -0.55 -15.65
C LEU A 148 6.69 -0.84 -17.05
N VAL A 149 7.52 -1.40 -17.92
CA VAL A 149 7.16 -1.69 -19.30
C VAL A 149 7.57 -3.11 -19.64
N SER A 150 6.65 -4.04 -19.42
CA SER A 150 6.89 -5.48 -19.65
C SER A 150 7.32 -5.80 -21.08
N ALA A 151 6.86 -4.99 -22.06
CA ALA A 151 7.19 -5.18 -23.49
C ALA A 151 8.69 -5.01 -23.83
N ILE A 152 9.46 -4.38 -22.95
CA ILE A 152 10.91 -4.16 -23.10
C ILE A 152 11.70 -4.70 -21.91
N GLY A 153 11.03 -5.35 -20.96
CA GLY A 153 11.66 -5.92 -19.75
C GLY A 153 12.22 -4.86 -18.80
N GLU A 154 11.76 -3.61 -18.87
CA GLU A 154 12.27 -2.54 -18.02
C GLU A 154 11.67 -2.63 -16.62
N LYS A 155 12.55 -2.92 -15.66
CA LYS A 155 12.25 -2.91 -14.23
C LYS A 155 12.90 -1.70 -13.59
N ARG A 156 12.23 -1.09 -12.62
CA ARG A 156 12.80 0.01 -11.84
C ARG A 156 12.58 -0.20 -10.37
N ASP A 157 13.59 0.20 -9.62
CA ASP A 157 13.55 0.24 -8.18
C ASP A 157 12.96 1.57 -7.75
N ILE A 158 11.86 1.49 -7.01
CA ILE A 158 11.11 2.65 -6.50
C ILE A 158 11.30 2.67 -5.00
N PRO A 159 11.88 3.74 -4.43
CA PRO A 159 11.95 3.88 -2.99
C PRO A 159 10.58 4.22 -2.42
N VAL A 160 10.17 3.49 -1.40
CA VAL A 160 8.97 3.77 -0.59
C VAL A 160 9.45 4.28 0.75
N VAL A 161 9.04 5.48 1.11
CA VAL A 161 9.42 6.16 2.35
C VAL A 161 8.20 6.25 3.24
N LEU A 162 8.39 6.03 4.53
CA LEU A 162 7.37 6.22 5.54
C LEU A 162 7.44 7.67 6.04
N ASP A 163 6.39 8.45 5.79
CA ASP A 163 6.36 9.87 6.14
C ASP A 163 5.87 10.10 7.56
N ASN A 164 4.76 9.50 7.95
CA ASN A 164 4.12 9.74 9.23
C ASN A 164 3.29 8.54 9.69
N ILE A 165 3.18 8.37 10.99
CA ILE A 165 2.25 7.43 11.64
C ILE A 165 1.38 8.24 12.59
N SER A 166 0.06 8.11 12.47
CA SER A 166 -0.90 8.73 13.37
C SER A 166 -1.81 7.69 14.00
N PHE A 167 -2.17 7.93 15.25
CA PHE A 167 -3.10 7.10 16.01
C PHE A 167 -4.38 7.88 16.27
N GLN A 168 -5.50 7.24 16.08
CA GLN A 168 -6.80 7.80 16.38
C GLN A 168 -7.62 6.78 17.16
N ASP A 169 -7.88 7.09 18.43
CA ASP A 169 -8.78 6.30 19.28
C ASP A 169 -10.19 6.90 19.22
N ASP A 170 -11.14 6.12 18.74
CA ASP A 170 -12.56 6.49 18.78
C ASP A 170 -13.19 5.93 20.06
N TYR A 171 -13.52 6.82 20.97
CA TYR A 171 -14.08 6.48 22.29
C TYR A 171 -15.57 6.09 22.25
N GLU A 172 -16.28 6.38 21.16
CA GLU A 172 -17.71 6.00 21.00
C GLU A 172 -17.93 4.49 20.78
N GLY A 173 -17.01 3.74 21.33
CA GLY A 173 -17.14 2.33 21.65
C GLY A 173 -17.00 1.41 20.45
N LYS A 174 -15.86 0.90 20.25
CA LYS A 174 -15.59 -0.47 19.77
C LYS A 174 -14.37 -0.63 18.86
N ILE A 175 -13.71 0.44 18.34
CA ILE A 175 -12.65 0.28 17.35
C ILE A 175 -11.56 1.32 17.53
N GLY A 176 -10.35 0.87 17.93
CA GLY A 176 -9.13 1.67 17.85
C GLY A 176 -8.61 1.70 16.41
N ARG A 177 -8.00 2.81 15.99
CA ARG A 177 -7.48 3.03 14.63
C ARG A 177 -6.05 3.51 14.69
N ALA A 178 -5.22 2.97 13.82
CA ALA A 178 -3.91 3.51 13.53
C ALA A 178 -3.77 3.78 12.03
N HIS A 179 -3.15 4.91 11.68
CA HIS A 179 -2.84 5.30 10.31
C HIS A 179 -1.33 5.33 10.11
N VAL A 180 -0.88 4.80 9.01
CA VAL A 180 0.53 4.78 8.59
C VAL A 180 0.66 5.41 7.20
#